data_5e78107467acb4b70dca25c5592eeb9a
#
_entry.id   5e78107467acb4b70dca25c5592eeb9a
#
_cell.length_a   1.000
_cell.length_b   1.000
_cell.length_c   1.000
_cell.angle_alpha   90.00
_cell.angle_beta   90.00
_cell.angle_gamma   90.00
#
_symmetry.space_group_name_H-M   'P 1'
#
loop_
_entity.id
_entity.type
_entity.pdbx_description
1 polymer ?
#
loop_
_entity_poly.entity_id
_entity_poly.type
_entity_poly.pdbx_seq_one_letter_code
_entity_poly.pdbx_strand_id
1 'polypeptide(L)'
;AAGKAISTGGPRRIIFFMQNQGFDPKTCIPDGMKSSGSLAKAKLPEPVKALEPYKERLHIINGLHGTHTSPSHSAFFGALGGYRGSDGVPPSGPTIDYELSKVLPQTLLPHLCIGMDSIENMKTKPTIATLSASGAGQPIFMHSNPNHLYQLLYGGISTGDIRRQHEARSNVLNQIEQLAASKGRSLPTGDQQRYGQYVQGFQDVNGLRDRLDTVADHLRKFAPTVDDRYTNPEFETDWHDALLDLGISALTSGITNTLTIGSGRGQIFGAWKGLGVEQQGHN
;
A
#
# COMPACT_ATOMS: atom_id res chain seq x y z
N ALA A 1 -13.55 -25.30 -18.67
CA ALA A 1 -14.69 -24.39 -18.92
C ALA A 1 -14.31 -23.04 -18.33
N ALA A 2 -14.05 -22.06 -19.20
CA ALA A 2 -13.79 -20.68 -18.76
C ALA A 2 -15.09 -20.11 -18.14
N GLY A 3 -15.05 -19.85 -16.84
CA GLY A 3 -16.15 -19.23 -16.14
C GLY A 3 -16.43 -17.86 -16.76
N LYS A 4 -17.67 -17.64 -17.19
CA LYS A 4 -18.15 -16.34 -17.63
C LYS A 4 -17.95 -15.34 -16.50
N ALA A 5 -17.10 -14.35 -16.69
CA ALA A 5 -16.96 -13.25 -15.77
C ALA A 5 -18.31 -12.54 -15.66
N ILE A 6 -18.93 -12.57 -14.49
CA ILE A 6 -20.13 -11.81 -14.20
C ILE A 6 -19.69 -10.33 -14.16
N SER A 7 -19.95 -9.60 -15.24
CA SER A 7 -19.81 -8.16 -15.28
C SER A 7 -20.93 -7.57 -14.41
N THR A 8 -20.70 -7.44 -13.15
CA THR A 8 -21.46 -6.51 -12.31
C THR A 8 -20.96 -5.13 -12.68
N GLY A 9 -21.81 -4.24 -13.20
CA GLY A 9 -21.46 -2.93 -13.78
C GLY A 9 -20.85 -1.89 -12.83
N GLY A 10 -20.14 -2.32 -11.80
CA GLY A 10 -19.37 -1.48 -10.88
C GLY A 10 -17.91 -1.30 -11.33
N PRO A 11 -17.20 -0.33 -10.80
CA PRO A 11 -15.78 -0.12 -11.11
C PRO A 11 -14.97 -1.35 -10.70
N ARG A 12 -14.08 -1.80 -11.60
CA ARG A 12 -13.14 -2.88 -11.29
C ARG A 12 -12.10 -2.34 -10.32
N ARG A 13 -11.91 -3.05 -9.21
CA ARG A 13 -10.91 -2.74 -8.20
C ARG A 13 -10.03 -3.95 -7.96
N ILE A 14 -8.76 -3.71 -7.63
CA ILE A 14 -7.80 -4.77 -7.32
C ILE A 14 -7.03 -4.42 -6.04
N ILE A 15 -6.80 -5.44 -5.22
CA ILE A 15 -5.94 -5.36 -4.04
C ILE A 15 -4.84 -6.40 -4.19
N PHE A 16 -3.59 -5.95 -4.08
CA PHE A 16 -2.42 -6.79 -3.88
C PHE A 16 -2.09 -6.80 -2.40
N PHE A 17 -2.27 -7.92 -1.73
CA PHE A 17 -1.87 -8.09 -0.34
C PHE A 17 -0.61 -8.93 -0.31
N MET A 18 0.52 -8.29 0.00
CA MET A 18 1.84 -8.91 0.02
C MET A 18 2.27 -9.17 1.45
N GLN A 19 2.33 -10.45 1.80
CA GLN A 19 2.85 -10.86 3.09
C GLN A 19 4.35 -11.18 2.95
N ASN A 20 5.18 -10.54 3.75
CA ASN A 20 6.63 -10.64 3.65
C ASN A 20 7.20 -11.99 4.05
N GLN A 21 6.51 -12.76 4.90
CA GLN A 21 6.96 -14.07 5.35
C GLN A 21 6.32 -15.23 4.59
N GLY A 22 5.32 -14.96 3.75
CA GLY A 22 4.57 -15.96 3.01
C GLY A 22 3.73 -16.89 3.91
N PHE A 23 3.09 -17.85 3.28
CA PHE A 23 2.35 -18.91 3.97
C PHE A 23 3.13 -20.22 3.88
N ASP A 24 3.24 -20.93 5.00
CA ASP A 24 3.73 -22.31 4.96
C ASP A 24 2.67 -23.19 4.28
N PRO A 25 3.01 -23.84 3.15
CA PRO A 25 2.08 -24.72 2.44
C PRO A 25 1.50 -25.83 3.30
N LYS A 26 2.26 -26.30 4.28
CA LYS A 26 1.80 -27.38 5.19
C LYS A 26 0.69 -26.92 6.13
N THR A 27 0.63 -25.63 6.42
CA THR A 27 -0.33 -25.07 7.39
C THR A 27 -1.47 -24.30 6.73
N CYS A 28 -1.38 -23.99 5.43
CA CYS A 28 -2.39 -23.22 4.70
C CYS A 28 -3.24 -24.01 3.72
N ILE A 29 -2.89 -25.28 3.45
CA ILE A 29 -3.67 -26.18 2.61
C ILE A 29 -4.60 -27.02 3.50
N PRO A 30 -5.91 -27.13 3.18
CA PRO A 30 -6.83 -27.97 3.92
C PRO A 30 -6.36 -29.42 4.01
N ASP A 31 -6.53 -30.02 5.18
CA ASP A 31 -6.16 -31.40 5.43
C ASP A 31 -6.80 -32.37 4.42
N GLY A 32 -6.02 -33.33 3.96
CA GLY A 32 -6.47 -34.35 3.01
C GLY A 32 -6.50 -33.90 1.54
N MET A 33 -6.26 -32.63 1.24
CA MET A 33 -6.15 -32.14 -0.14
C MET A 33 -4.74 -32.40 -0.69
N LYS A 34 -4.58 -33.52 -1.43
CA LYS A 34 -3.30 -33.90 -2.06
C LYS A 34 -3.14 -33.40 -3.49
N SER A 35 -4.18 -32.89 -4.10
CA SER A 35 -4.23 -32.40 -5.47
C SER A 35 -5.25 -31.26 -5.60
N SER A 36 -5.35 -30.64 -6.77
CA SER A 36 -6.36 -29.63 -7.06
C SER A 36 -7.77 -30.16 -6.80
N GLY A 37 -8.58 -29.35 -6.12
CA GLY A 37 -9.95 -29.73 -5.74
C GLY A 37 -10.77 -28.54 -5.26
N SER A 38 -12.06 -28.75 -5.05
CA SER A 38 -12.97 -27.73 -4.56
C SER A 38 -12.80 -27.51 -3.07
N LEU A 39 -12.74 -26.26 -2.64
CA LEU A 39 -12.75 -25.87 -1.22
C LEU A 39 -14.13 -25.98 -0.57
N ALA A 40 -15.23 -26.19 -1.32
CA ALA A 40 -16.60 -26.11 -0.81
C ALA A 40 -16.85 -26.98 0.44
N LYS A 41 -16.29 -28.20 0.44
CA LYS A 41 -16.42 -29.16 1.57
C LYS A 41 -15.19 -29.19 2.48
N ALA A 42 -14.14 -28.45 2.17
CA ALA A 42 -12.94 -28.39 2.98
C ALA A 42 -13.12 -27.46 4.16
N LYS A 43 -12.49 -27.75 5.28
CA LYS A 43 -12.34 -26.83 6.42
C LYS A 43 -11.01 -26.09 6.23
N LEU A 44 -11.04 -24.77 6.25
CA LEU A 44 -9.82 -24.00 6.12
C LEU A 44 -8.94 -24.16 7.38
N PRO A 45 -7.62 -24.31 7.22
CA PRO A 45 -6.68 -24.34 8.35
C PRO A 45 -6.64 -23.03 9.11
N GLU A 46 -6.14 -23.07 10.35
CA GLU A 46 -6.13 -21.93 11.26
C GLU A 46 -5.54 -20.62 10.66
N PRO A 47 -4.40 -20.64 9.93
CA PRO A 47 -3.84 -19.40 9.38
C PRO A 47 -4.74 -18.67 8.37
N VAL A 48 -5.66 -19.37 7.72
CA VAL A 48 -6.59 -18.82 6.72
C VAL A 48 -8.06 -18.98 7.11
N LYS A 49 -8.33 -19.41 8.33
CA LYS A 49 -9.68 -19.68 8.85
C LYS A 49 -10.62 -18.46 8.82
N ALA A 50 -10.06 -17.27 8.99
CA ALA A 50 -10.84 -16.02 8.87
C ALA A 50 -11.48 -15.85 7.48
N LEU A 51 -10.98 -16.54 6.46
CA LEU A 51 -11.51 -16.54 5.10
C LEU A 51 -12.64 -17.55 4.87
N GLU A 52 -13.00 -18.37 5.89
CA GLU A 52 -14.06 -19.38 5.76
C GLU A 52 -15.39 -18.82 5.22
N PRO A 53 -15.88 -17.62 5.61
CA PRO A 53 -17.09 -17.04 5.05
C PRO A 53 -17.01 -16.71 3.55
N TYR A 54 -15.80 -16.62 3.00
CA TYR A 54 -15.51 -16.26 1.60
C TYR A 54 -15.05 -17.47 0.78
N LYS A 55 -15.07 -18.66 1.33
CA LYS A 55 -14.49 -19.89 0.77
C LYS A 55 -14.93 -20.20 -0.67
N GLU A 56 -16.18 -19.91 -1.02
CA GLU A 56 -16.70 -20.12 -2.38
C GLU A 56 -16.06 -19.18 -3.44
N ARG A 57 -15.42 -18.11 -2.99
CA ARG A 57 -14.71 -17.13 -3.85
C ARG A 57 -13.19 -17.18 -3.66
N LEU A 58 -12.71 -18.10 -2.84
CA LEU A 58 -11.31 -18.26 -2.51
C LEU A 58 -10.63 -19.26 -3.46
N HIS A 59 -9.46 -18.90 -3.95
CA HIS A 59 -8.57 -19.77 -4.66
C HIS A 59 -7.22 -19.81 -3.94
N ILE A 60 -6.82 -21.00 -3.48
CA ILE A 60 -5.49 -21.23 -2.90
C ILE A 60 -4.64 -21.86 -3.98
N ILE A 61 -3.55 -21.21 -4.38
CA ILE A 61 -2.62 -21.69 -5.38
C ILE A 61 -1.31 -22.01 -4.68
N ASN A 62 -0.90 -23.26 -4.73
CA ASN A 62 0.35 -23.74 -4.16
C ASN A 62 1.30 -24.23 -5.25
N GLY A 63 2.60 -24.28 -4.95
CA GLY A 63 3.62 -24.78 -5.86
C GLY A 63 4.09 -23.75 -6.91
N LEU A 64 3.69 -22.49 -6.80
CA LEU A 64 4.29 -21.42 -7.61
C LEU A 64 5.72 -21.17 -7.14
N HIS A 65 6.62 -21.03 -8.09
CA HIS A 65 8.02 -20.73 -7.83
C HIS A 65 8.44 -19.43 -8.54
N GLY A 66 8.99 -18.49 -7.76
CA GLY A 66 9.55 -17.25 -8.30
C GLY A 66 10.98 -17.49 -8.77
N THR A 67 11.21 -17.63 -10.08
CA THR A 67 12.55 -17.87 -10.64
C THR A 67 13.54 -16.72 -10.41
N HIS A 68 13.06 -15.53 -10.21
CA HIS A 68 13.87 -14.33 -10.00
C HIS A 68 13.90 -13.84 -8.55
N THR A 69 13.08 -14.43 -7.68
CA THR A 69 13.06 -14.12 -6.26
C THR A 69 13.80 -15.23 -5.52
N SER A 70 14.95 -14.93 -4.93
CA SER A 70 15.57 -15.88 -4.00
C SER A 70 14.81 -15.85 -2.67
N PRO A 71 14.70 -16.98 -1.96
CA PRO A 71 14.16 -17.02 -0.61
C PRO A 71 15.14 -16.27 0.31
N SER A 72 14.93 -14.97 0.46
CA SER A 72 15.75 -14.09 1.29
C SER A 72 14.91 -12.90 1.75
N HIS A 73 15.41 -12.18 2.74
CA HIS A 73 14.79 -10.97 3.28
C HIS A 73 14.65 -9.81 2.27
N SER A 74 15.03 -9.98 1.03
CA SER A 74 15.28 -8.91 0.07
C SER A 74 14.62 -9.08 -1.29
N ALA A 75 13.47 -9.79 -1.35
CA ALA A 75 12.74 -9.95 -2.61
C ALA A 75 12.01 -8.67 -3.07
N PHE A 76 11.69 -7.75 -2.17
CA PHE A 76 11.15 -6.40 -2.43
C PHE A 76 10.42 -6.24 -3.77
N PHE A 77 10.90 -5.32 -4.62
CA PHE A 77 10.32 -5.05 -5.94
C PHE A 77 10.26 -6.28 -6.85
N GLY A 78 11.11 -7.28 -6.64
CA GLY A 78 11.12 -8.51 -7.42
C GLY A 78 9.83 -9.32 -7.29
N ALA A 79 9.15 -9.25 -6.14
CA ALA A 79 7.92 -9.99 -5.90
C ALA A 79 6.79 -9.60 -6.87
N LEU A 80 6.67 -8.32 -7.20
CA LEU A 80 5.67 -7.81 -8.14
C LEU A 80 6.26 -7.42 -9.49
N GLY A 81 7.59 -7.36 -9.61
CA GLY A 81 8.27 -6.92 -10.83
C GLY A 81 8.72 -8.07 -11.74
N GLY A 82 8.82 -9.30 -11.24
CA GLY A 82 9.32 -10.45 -12.01
C GLY A 82 10.81 -10.33 -12.37
N TYR A 83 11.58 -9.53 -11.64
CA TYR A 83 13.02 -9.37 -11.78
C TYR A 83 13.73 -9.55 -10.43
N ARG A 84 15.05 -9.63 -10.44
CA ARG A 84 15.82 -9.72 -9.19
C ARG A 84 15.71 -8.43 -8.41
N GLY A 85 15.25 -8.53 -7.16
CA GLY A 85 15.28 -7.46 -6.17
C GLY A 85 16.20 -7.82 -5.02
N SER A 86 16.78 -6.82 -4.37
CA SER A 86 17.54 -7.00 -3.12
C SER A 86 17.44 -5.74 -2.27
N ASP A 87 17.79 -5.83 -0.99
CA ASP A 87 17.75 -4.70 -0.09
C ASP A 87 18.67 -3.57 -0.59
N GLY A 88 18.17 -2.35 -0.55
CA GLY A 88 18.90 -1.17 -0.99
C GLY A 88 19.10 -1.05 -2.52
N VAL A 89 18.67 -2.02 -3.32
CA VAL A 89 18.78 -1.94 -4.79
C VAL A 89 17.51 -1.31 -5.36
N PRO A 90 17.65 -0.26 -6.19
CA PRO A 90 16.51 0.34 -6.88
C PRO A 90 15.76 -0.67 -7.77
N PRO A 91 14.48 -0.45 -8.05
CA PRO A 91 13.73 -1.30 -8.97
C PRO A 91 14.33 -1.28 -10.37
N SER A 92 14.35 -2.42 -11.04
CA SER A 92 14.86 -2.55 -12.41
C SER A 92 13.80 -2.24 -13.49
N GLY A 93 12.53 -2.13 -13.09
CA GLY A 93 11.41 -1.84 -13.98
C GLY A 93 10.12 -1.61 -13.21
N PRO A 94 8.99 -1.42 -13.91
CA PRO A 94 7.69 -1.29 -13.29
C PRO A 94 7.23 -2.61 -12.67
N THR A 95 6.31 -2.54 -11.72
CA THR A 95 5.67 -3.69 -11.09
C THR A 95 4.26 -3.90 -11.63
N ILE A 96 3.75 -5.13 -11.53
CA ILE A 96 2.45 -5.53 -12.12
C ILE A 96 1.27 -4.73 -11.56
N ASP A 97 1.30 -4.38 -10.29
CA ASP A 97 0.28 -3.58 -9.63
C ASP A 97 0.20 -2.17 -10.23
N TYR A 98 1.34 -1.54 -10.50
CA TYR A 98 1.39 -0.26 -11.19
C TYR A 98 0.95 -0.39 -12.65
N GLU A 99 1.39 -1.40 -13.39
CA GLU A 99 0.96 -1.62 -14.77
C GLU A 99 -0.55 -1.84 -14.87
N LEU A 100 -1.15 -2.58 -13.94
CA LEU A 100 -2.60 -2.77 -13.88
C LEU A 100 -3.35 -1.47 -13.57
N SER A 101 -2.77 -0.57 -12.77
CA SER A 101 -3.39 0.73 -12.50
C SER A 101 -3.60 1.58 -13.76
N LYS A 102 -2.77 1.38 -14.79
CA LYS A 102 -2.87 2.11 -16.07
C LYS A 102 -4.01 1.60 -16.95
N VAL A 103 -4.40 0.33 -16.81
CA VAL A 103 -5.46 -0.28 -17.64
C VAL A 103 -6.83 -0.27 -16.97
N LEU A 104 -6.88 0.05 -15.68
CA LEU A 104 -8.12 0.28 -14.97
C LEU A 104 -8.67 1.69 -15.25
N PRO A 105 -9.98 1.94 -15.02
CA PRO A 105 -10.53 3.28 -15.16
C PRO A 105 -9.75 4.29 -14.35
N GLN A 106 -9.48 5.45 -14.93
CA GLN A 106 -8.72 6.52 -14.29
C GLN A 106 -9.40 7.01 -13.01
N THR A 107 -8.59 7.23 -11.99
CA THR A 107 -9.01 7.70 -10.67
C THR A 107 -8.14 8.88 -10.23
N LEU A 108 -8.50 9.53 -9.14
CA LEU A 108 -7.74 10.66 -8.60
C LEU A 108 -6.32 10.25 -8.24
N LEU A 109 -6.16 9.08 -7.64
CA LEU A 109 -4.90 8.44 -7.32
C LEU A 109 -4.83 7.12 -8.09
N PRO A 110 -4.02 7.00 -9.14
CA PRO A 110 -3.96 5.78 -9.95
C PRO A 110 -3.67 4.52 -9.15
N HIS A 111 -2.79 4.65 -8.16
CA HIS A 111 -2.32 3.55 -7.32
C HIS A 111 -2.06 4.04 -5.90
N LEU A 112 -2.58 3.35 -4.90
CA LEU A 112 -2.29 3.59 -3.49
C LEU A 112 -1.52 2.40 -2.92
N CYS A 113 -0.41 2.71 -2.25
CA CYS A 113 0.39 1.72 -1.55
C CYS A 113 0.41 2.01 -0.06
N ILE A 114 0.10 1.02 0.76
CA ILE A 114 0.20 1.08 2.22
C ILE A 114 1.13 -0.02 2.73
N GLY A 115 2.00 0.33 3.65
CA GLY A 115 2.98 -0.58 4.24
C GLY A 115 2.82 -0.64 5.75
N MET A 116 2.84 -1.85 6.28
CA MET A 116 2.75 -2.10 7.72
C MET A 116 4.14 -2.42 8.24
N ASP A 117 4.51 -1.83 9.37
CA ASP A 117 5.82 -2.03 10.01
C ASP A 117 5.66 -1.94 11.53
N SER A 118 6.76 -2.01 12.28
CA SER A 118 6.74 -1.71 13.71
C SER A 118 6.38 -0.25 13.97
N ILE A 119 5.79 0.03 15.13
CA ILE A 119 5.39 1.41 15.51
C ILE A 119 6.58 2.36 15.41
N GLU A 120 7.78 1.97 15.86
CA GLU A 120 8.97 2.80 15.83
C GLU A 120 9.36 3.19 14.41
N ASN A 121 9.30 2.24 13.48
CA ASN A 121 9.57 2.51 12.07
C ASN A 121 8.48 3.39 11.45
N MET A 122 7.22 3.11 11.72
CA MET A 122 6.08 3.87 11.19
C MET A 122 6.07 5.32 11.70
N LYS A 123 6.52 5.57 12.92
CA LYS A 123 6.69 6.93 13.48
C LYS A 123 7.81 7.70 12.80
N THR A 124 8.94 7.06 12.55
CA THR A 124 10.15 7.70 12.02
C THR A 124 10.21 7.73 10.50
N LYS A 125 9.54 6.79 9.83
CA LYS A 125 9.51 6.63 8.38
C LYS A 125 8.05 6.52 7.90
N PRO A 126 7.36 7.66 7.77
CA PRO A 126 5.95 7.68 7.40
C PRO A 126 5.68 7.16 5.97
N THR A 127 6.73 7.01 5.17
CA THR A 127 6.71 6.35 3.86
C THR A 127 7.92 5.44 3.70
N ILE A 128 7.70 4.30 3.05
CA ILE A 128 8.74 3.30 2.75
C ILE A 128 8.67 2.87 1.29
N ALA A 129 9.81 2.57 0.67
CA ALA A 129 9.90 2.12 -0.72
C ALA A 129 10.33 0.65 -0.75
N THR A 130 9.40 -0.29 -1.01
CA THR A 130 9.72 -1.72 -0.90
C THR A 130 9.14 -2.64 -1.97
N LEU A 131 7.91 -2.43 -2.45
CA LEU A 131 7.21 -3.43 -3.25
C LEU A 131 6.89 -2.95 -4.66
N SER A 132 6.47 -1.70 -4.80
CA SER A 132 5.90 -1.17 -6.03
C SER A 132 6.83 -0.17 -6.69
N ALA A 133 6.85 -0.17 -8.02
CA ALA A 133 7.64 0.74 -8.82
C ALA A 133 6.93 1.13 -10.10
N SER A 134 7.08 2.38 -10.52
CA SER A 134 6.56 2.89 -11.79
C SER A 134 7.53 2.71 -12.96
N GLY A 135 8.79 2.38 -12.69
CA GLY A 135 9.83 2.19 -13.67
C GLY A 135 11.18 1.89 -13.02
N ALA A 136 12.20 1.75 -13.86
CA ALA A 136 13.57 1.55 -13.39
C ALA A 136 14.04 2.74 -12.56
N GLY A 137 14.52 2.49 -11.34
CA GLY A 137 14.92 3.53 -10.39
C GLY A 137 13.78 4.40 -9.85
N GLN A 138 12.52 4.04 -10.10
CA GLN A 138 11.35 4.83 -9.72
C GLN A 138 10.44 4.06 -8.75
N PRO A 139 10.81 3.94 -7.47
CA PRO A 139 9.97 3.29 -6.48
C PRO A 139 8.71 4.09 -6.20
N ILE A 140 7.60 3.39 -5.97
CA ILE A 140 6.38 3.97 -5.41
C ILE A 140 6.45 3.80 -3.89
N PHE A 141 6.34 4.91 -3.17
CA PHE A 141 6.42 4.89 -1.71
C PHE A 141 5.10 4.40 -1.10
N MET A 142 5.22 3.50 -0.14
CA MET A 142 4.10 3.02 0.66
C MET A 142 3.91 3.92 1.86
N HIS A 143 2.67 4.30 2.13
CA HIS A 143 2.31 5.05 3.34
C HIS A 143 2.27 4.10 4.53
N SER A 144 3.02 4.40 5.56
CA SER A 144 3.12 3.59 6.78
C SER A 144 2.62 4.30 8.03
N ASN A 145 2.24 5.56 7.93
CA ASN A 145 1.68 6.34 9.03
C ASN A 145 0.23 6.75 8.71
N PRO A 146 -0.77 6.24 9.45
CA PRO A 146 -2.17 6.50 9.17
C PRO A 146 -2.57 7.96 9.30
N ASN A 147 -1.98 8.70 10.25
CA ASN A 147 -2.26 10.13 10.38
C ASN A 147 -1.77 10.90 9.14
N HIS A 148 -0.58 10.57 8.64
CA HIS A 148 -0.07 11.17 7.40
C HIS A 148 -0.94 10.84 6.19
N LEU A 149 -1.36 9.60 6.05
CA LEU A 149 -2.22 9.18 4.95
C LEU A 149 -3.61 9.82 5.04
N TYR A 150 -4.19 9.87 6.24
CA TYR A 150 -5.46 10.57 6.46
C TYR A 150 -5.36 12.05 6.05
N GLN A 151 -4.30 12.74 6.46
CA GLN A 151 -4.04 14.13 6.09
C GLN A 151 -3.94 14.32 4.57
N LEU A 152 -3.33 13.37 3.87
CA LEU A 152 -3.22 13.40 2.42
C LEU A 152 -4.59 13.26 1.74
N LEU A 153 -5.37 12.25 2.14
CA LEU A 153 -6.61 11.89 1.46
C LEU A 153 -7.82 12.73 1.90
N TYR A 154 -7.87 13.10 3.17
CA TYR A 154 -9.06 13.68 3.81
C TYR A 154 -8.80 14.98 4.57
N GLY A 155 -7.55 15.44 4.67
CA GLY A 155 -7.20 16.67 5.40
C GLY A 155 -7.93 17.90 4.88
N GLY A 156 -8.09 18.00 3.57
CA GLY A 156 -8.79 19.12 2.92
C GLY A 156 -10.28 19.21 3.25
N ILE A 157 -10.92 18.08 3.57
CA ILE A 157 -12.35 18.04 3.92
C ILE A 157 -12.61 17.99 5.41
N SER A 158 -11.57 17.87 6.22
CA SER A 158 -11.65 17.81 7.69
C SER A 158 -11.88 19.18 8.30
N THR A 159 -12.18 19.19 9.60
CA THR A 159 -12.40 20.39 10.40
C THR A 159 -11.42 20.44 11.58
N GLY A 160 -11.41 21.55 12.33
CA GLY A 160 -10.63 21.66 13.56
C GLY A 160 -9.11 21.55 13.33
N ASP A 161 -8.44 20.82 14.22
CA ASP A 161 -6.98 20.67 14.21
C ASP A 161 -6.44 19.98 12.98
N ILE A 162 -7.14 18.97 12.47
CA ILE A 162 -6.74 18.25 11.26
C ILE A 162 -6.71 19.19 10.06
N ARG A 163 -7.72 20.02 9.90
CA ARG A 163 -7.77 21.03 8.85
C ARG A 163 -6.63 22.03 8.99
N ARG A 164 -6.38 22.54 10.18
CA ARG A 164 -5.26 23.48 10.43
C ARG A 164 -3.90 22.88 10.10
N GLN A 165 -3.67 21.62 10.48
CA GLN A 165 -2.44 20.90 10.14
C GLN A 165 -2.30 20.68 8.64
N HIS A 166 -3.39 20.35 7.95
CA HIS A 166 -3.40 20.19 6.50
C HIS A 166 -3.03 21.49 5.79
N GLU A 167 -3.61 22.62 6.18
CA GLU A 167 -3.33 23.94 5.63
C GLU A 167 -1.89 24.38 5.89
N ALA A 168 -1.37 24.16 7.10
CA ALA A 168 0.01 24.48 7.44
C ALA A 168 1.00 23.68 6.56
N ARG A 169 0.76 22.36 6.39
CA ARG A 169 1.59 21.52 5.51
C ARG A 169 1.49 21.93 4.05
N SER A 170 0.30 22.30 3.57
CA SER A 170 0.10 22.78 2.20
C SER A 170 0.88 24.07 1.95
N ASN A 171 0.87 25.00 2.87
CA ASN A 171 1.63 26.24 2.78
C ASN A 171 3.14 25.97 2.72
N VAL A 172 3.66 25.05 3.56
CA VAL A 172 5.08 24.67 3.52
C VAL A 172 5.44 24.02 2.19
N LEU A 173 4.62 23.11 1.67
CA LEU A 173 4.87 22.47 0.37
C LEU A 173 4.87 23.49 -0.77
N ASN A 174 3.94 24.43 -0.78
CA ASN A 174 3.90 25.52 -1.77
C ASN A 174 5.16 26.38 -1.72
N GLN A 175 5.64 26.72 -0.52
CA GLN A 175 6.90 27.45 -0.36
C GLN A 175 8.11 26.66 -0.85
N ILE A 176 8.18 25.37 -0.53
CA ILE A 176 9.25 24.48 -1.01
C ILE A 176 9.22 24.38 -2.54
N GLU A 177 8.04 24.25 -3.14
CA GLU A 177 7.89 24.21 -4.60
C GLU A 177 8.40 25.50 -5.26
N GLN A 178 8.02 26.66 -4.74
CA GLN A 178 8.50 27.96 -5.24
C GLN A 178 10.02 28.11 -5.11
N LEU A 179 10.58 27.74 -3.96
CA LEU A 179 12.03 27.76 -3.74
C LEU A 179 12.75 26.78 -4.67
N ALA A 180 12.18 25.58 -4.82
CA ALA A 180 12.70 24.57 -5.70
C ALA A 180 12.72 25.07 -7.17
N ALA A 181 11.61 25.60 -7.67
CA ALA A 181 11.51 26.14 -9.02
C ALA A 181 12.54 27.27 -9.28
N SER A 182 12.84 28.08 -8.26
CA SER A 182 13.85 29.14 -8.35
C SER A 182 15.28 28.60 -8.38
N LYS A 183 15.60 27.62 -7.57
CA LYS A 183 16.95 27.02 -7.43
C LYS A 183 17.31 26.09 -8.58
N GLY A 184 16.36 25.37 -9.16
CA GLY A 184 16.60 24.42 -10.25
C GLY A 184 17.27 25.05 -11.47
N ARG A 185 17.00 26.33 -11.74
CA ARG A 185 17.58 27.07 -12.85
C ARG A 185 19.07 27.38 -12.71
N SER A 186 19.61 27.30 -11.51
CA SER A 186 21.03 27.57 -11.21
C SER A 186 21.90 26.33 -11.09
N LEU A 187 21.33 25.13 -11.26
CA LEU A 187 22.04 23.85 -11.13
C LEU A 187 22.73 23.45 -12.45
N PRO A 188 23.85 22.69 -12.40
CA PRO A 188 24.43 22.04 -13.57
C PRO A 188 23.42 21.11 -14.25
N THR A 189 23.54 20.92 -15.58
CA THR A 189 22.54 20.18 -16.39
C THR A 189 22.26 18.77 -15.88
N GLY A 190 23.27 18.04 -15.39
CA GLY A 190 23.08 16.70 -14.84
C GLY A 190 22.26 16.65 -13.55
N ASP A 191 22.35 17.71 -12.75
CA ASP A 191 21.60 17.82 -11.50
C ASP A 191 20.20 18.40 -11.73
N GLN A 192 20.02 19.19 -12.80
CA GLN A 192 18.72 19.74 -13.18
C GLN A 192 17.69 18.63 -13.43
N GLN A 193 18.09 17.52 -14.05
CA GLN A 193 17.17 16.41 -14.33
C GLN A 193 16.71 15.73 -13.04
N ARG A 194 17.63 15.43 -12.11
CA ARG A 194 17.29 14.85 -10.80
C ARG A 194 16.44 15.80 -9.96
N TYR A 195 16.80 17.05 -9.99
CA TYR A 195 16.07 18.08 -9.29
C TYR A 195 14.67 18.33 -9.86
N GLY A 196 14.53 18.28 -11.19
CA GLY A 196 13.24 18.34 -11.88
C GLY A 196 12.29 17.21 -11.45
N GLN A 197 12.78 15.98 -11.29
CA GLN A 197 12.00 14.85 -10.77
C GLN A 197 11.53 15.12 -9.33
N TYR A 198 12.36 15.74 -8.52
CA TYR A 198 12.02 16.11 -7.15
C TYR A 198 10.91 17.18 -7.09
N VAL A 199 11.03 18.21 -7.92
CA VAL A 199 10.02 19.28 -8.06
C VAL A 199 8.70 18.70 -8.58
N GLN A 200 8.75 17.80 -9.56
CA GLN A 200 7.56 17.12 -10.08
C GLN A 200 6.79 16.38 -8.98
N GLY A 201 7.50 15.71 -8.07
CA GLY A 201 6.87 15.05 -6.92
C GLY A 201 6.04 15.99 -6.04
N PHE A 202 6.50 17.23 -5.82
CA PHE A 202 5.71 18.22 -5.08
C PHE A 202 4.48 18.69 -5.87
N GLN A 203 4.64 18.91 -7.18
CA GLN A 203 3.54 19.30 -8.06
C GLN A 203 2.46 18.23 -8.12
N ASP A 204 2.86 16.96 -8.17
CA ASP A 204 1.92 15.82 -8.16
C ASP A 204 1.10 15.77 -6.86
N VAL A 205 1.74 16.02 -5.71
CA VAL A 205 1.05 16.08 -4.41
C VAL A 205 0.07 17.26 -4.34
N ASN A 206 0.48 18.45 -4.78
CA ASN A 206 -0.40 19.62 -4.81
C ASN A 206 -1.56 19.40 -5.80
N GLY A 207 -1.29 18.92 -7.00
CA GLY A 207 -2.34 18.60 -7.97
C GLY A 207 -3.31 17.50 -7.50
N LEU A 208 -2.87 16.55 -6.68
CA LEU A 208 -3.75 15.58 -6.03
C LEU A 208 -4.67 16.27 -5.02
N ARG A 209 -4.15 17.17 -4.19
CA ARG A 209 -4.95 17.91 -3.19
C ARG A 209 -6.05 18.73 -3.85
N ASP A 210 -5.70 19.49 -4.89
CA ASP A 210 -6.68 20.31 -5.63
C ASP A 210 -7.81 19.44 -6.21
N ARG A 211 -7.47 18.28 -6.75
CA ARG A 211 -8.48 17.33 -7.26
C ARG A 211 -9.34 16.71 -6.15
N LEU A 212 -8.75 16.39 -5.00
CA LEU A 212 -9.51 15.88 -3.84
C LEU A 212 -10.51 16.94 -3.33
N ASP A 213 -10.13 18.21 -3.32
CA ASP A 213 -11.02 19.31 -2.92
C ASP A 213 -12.23 19.44 -3.86
N THR A 214 -12.09 19.15 -5.16
CA THR A 214 -13.23 19.18 -6.11
C THR A 214 -14.29 18.12 -5.85
N VAL A 215 -13.95 17.04 -5.13
CA VAL A 215 -14.87 15.94 -4.80
C VAL A 215 -15.14 15.84 -3.29
N ALA A 216 -14.88 16.91 -2.56
CA ALA A 216 -14.92 16.96 -1.09
C ALA A 216 -16.23 16.40 -0.50
N ASP A 217 -17.39 16.79 -1.05
CA ASP A 217 -18.70 16.34 -0.55
C ASP A 217 -18.93 14.83 -0.74
N HIS A 218 -18.39 14.28 -1.82
CA HIS A 218 -18.39 12.84 -2.02
C HIS A 218 -17.50 12.13 -1.02
N LEU A 219 -16.27 12.62 -0.80
CA LEU A 219 -15.29 12.01 0.09
C LEU A 219 -15.75 11.99 1.55
N ARG A 220 -16.47 13.03 2.01
CA ARG A 220 -17.02 13.09 3.39
C ARG A 220 -17.89 11.87 3.75
N LYS A 221 -18.53 11.24 2.76
CA LYS A 221 -19.37 10.06 2.98
C LYS A 221 -18.57 8.78 3.28
N PHE A 222 -17.30 8.77 2.93
CA PHE A 222 -16.43 7.60 3.02
C PHE A 222 -15.25 7.80 3.97
N ALA A 223 -14.96 9.04 4.37
CA ALA A 223 -13.87 9.32 5.28
C ALA A 223 -14.05 8.56 6.60
N PRO A 224 -13.06 7.76 7.02
CA PRO A 224 -13.13 7.07 8.30
C PRO A 224 -13.11 8.08 9.45
N THR A 225 -13.71 7.71 10.58
CA THR A 225 -13.61 8.49 11.81
C THR A 225 -12.21 8.37 12.37
N VAL A 226 -11.55 9.49 12.60
CA VAL A 226 -10.24 9.53 13.26
C VAL A 226 -10.43 9.35 14.75
N ASP A 227 -9.78 8.35 15.31
CA ASP A 227 -9.72 8.05 16.72
C ASP A 227 -8.26 7.93 17.20
N ASP A 228 -8.05 7.49 18.44
CA ASP A 228 -6.71 7.40 19.05
C ASP A 228 -5.77 6.43 18.30
N ARG A 229 -6.31 5.43 17.57
CA ARG A 229 -5.50 4.52 16.75
C ARG A 229 -4.64 5.25 15.71
N TYR A 230 -5.07 6.42 15.24
CA TYR A 230 -4.34 7.20 14.23
C TYR A 230 -3.13 7.94 14.80
N THR A 231 -3.20 8.37 16.05
CA THR A 231 -2.21 9.29 16.64
C THR A 231 -1.48 8.72 17.84
N ASN A 232 -2.13 7.87 18.62
CA ASN A 232 -1.62 7.30 19.86
C ASN A 232 -1.94 5.80 19.97
N PRO A 233 -1.39 4.96 19.08
CA PRO A 233 -1.67 3.53 19.06
C PRO A 233 -1.14 2.86 20.33
N GLU A 234 -1.91 1.96 20.89
CA GLU A 234 -1.47 1.09 21.99
C GLU A 234 -0.54 0.00 21.44
N PHE A 235 -0.94 -0.59 20.29
CA PHE A 235 -0.19 -1.62 19.60
C PHE A 235 0.03 -1.27 18.12
N GLU A 236 0.96 -1.95 17.48
CA GLU A 236 1.18 -1.84 16.03
C GLU A 236 -0.07 -2.18 15.20
N THR A 237 -0.91 -3.10 15.70
CA THR A 237 -2.17 -3.50 15.06
C THR A 237 -3.16 -2.35 14.94
N ASP A 238 -3.16 -1.38 15.85
CA ASP A 238 -4.03 -0.20 15.77
C ASP A 238 -3.73 0.62 14.51
N TRP A 239 -2.45 0.80 14.21
CA TRP A 239 -2.04 1.50 13.00
C TRP A 239 -2.24 0.67 11.74
N HIS A 240 -2.10 -0.66 11.83
CA HIS A 240 -2.43 -1.53 10.70
C HIS A 240 -3.91 -1.43 10.36
N ASP A 241 -4.80 -1.48 11.36
CA ASP A 241 -6.24 -1.35 11.17
C ASP A 241 -6.61 0.04 10.61
N ALA A 242 -6.03 1.11 11.15
CA ALA A 242 -6.24 2.45 10.64
C ALA A 242 -5.78 2.63 9.19
N LEU A 243 -4.65 2.02 8.80
CA LEU A 243 -4.18 2.02 7.41
C LEU A 243 -5.10 1.22 6.50
N LEU A 244 -5.62 0.07 6.96
CA LEU A 244 -6.58 -0.74 6.22
C LEU A 244 -7.90 0.00 6.03
N ASP A 245 -8.41 0.67 7.06
CA ASP A 245 -9.61 1.51 6.98
C ASP A 245 -9.44 2.61 5.91
N LEU A 246 -8.29 3.26 5.88
CA LEU A 246 -7.96 4.28 4.86
C LEU A 246 -7.85 3.69 3.45
N GLY A 247 -7.22 2.53 3.31
CA GLY A 247 -7.09 1.85 2.02
C GLY A 247 -8.45 1.41 1.47
N ILE A 248 -9.31 0.83 2.31
CA ILE A 248 -10.68 0.42 1.96
C ILE A 248 -11.52 1.65 1.62
N SER A 249 -11.40 2.70 2.42
CA SER A 249 -12.11 3.96 2.17
C SER A 249 -11.69 4.59 0.83
N ALA A 250 -10.40 4.61 0.50
CA ALA A 250 -9.90 5.10 -0.78
C ALA A 250 -10.43 4.30 -1.97
N LEU A 251 -10.54 2.97 -1.83
CA LEU A 251 -11.17 2.11 -2.85
C LEU A 251 -12.67 2.36 -2.98
N THR A 252 -13.39 2.42 -1.86
CA THR A 252 -14.85 2.52 -1.86
C THR A 252 -15.33 3.89 -2.32
N SER A 253 -14.60 4.95 -1.99
CA SER A 253 -14.85 6.31 -2.47
C SER A 253 -14.45 6.54 -3.93
N GLY A 254 -13.68 5.63 -4.54
CA GLY A 254 -13.19 5.78 -5.90
C GLY A 254 -11.97 6.73 -6.03
N ILE A 255 -11.31 7.04 -4.93
CA ILE A 255 -10.01 7.75 -4.96
C ILE A 255 -9.00 6.93 -5.76
N THR A 256 -8.99 5.61 -5.57
CA THR A 256 -8.15 4.67 -6.32
C THR A 256 -8.93 3.42 -6.71
N ASN A 257 -8.47 2.74 -7.76
CA ASN A 257 -8.93 1.40 -8.15
C ASN A 257 -7.87 0.31 -7.87
N THR A 258 -6.66 0.72 -7.48
CA THR A 258 -5.54 -0.21 -7.21
C THR A 258 -4.95 0.09 -5.83
N LEU A 259 -4.95 -0.93 -4.97
CA LEU A 259 -4.37 -0.86 -3.64
C LEU A 259 -3.33 -1.96 -3.47
N THR A 260 -2.11 -1.59 -3.11
CA THR A 260 -1.06 -2.54 -2.71
C THR A 260 -0.80 -2.41 -1.22
N ILE A 261 -0.89 -3.53 -0.51
CA ILE A 261 -0.71 -3.63 0.93
C ILE A 261 0.51 -4.51 1.20
N GLY A 262 1.52 -3.95 1.85
CA GLY A 262 2.65 -4.70 2.37
C GLY A 262 2.47 -4.97 3.86
N SER A 263 2.40 -6.24 4.27
CA SER A 263 2.29 -6.60 5.70
C SER A 263 3.62 -6.50 6.43
N GLY A 264 4.58 -5.77 5.86
CA GLY A 264 5.87 -5.55 6.47
C GLY A 264 6.93 -5.07 5.51
N ARG A 265 7.96 -4.48 6.05
CA ARG A 265 9.19 -4.15 5.35
C ARG A 265 10.17 -5.30 5.54
N GLY A 266 10.34 -6.18 4.54
CA GLY A 266 11.40 -7.19 4.43
C GLY A 266 11.68 -8.07 5.66
N GLN A 267 11.82 -7.47 6.81
CA GLN A 267 12.08 -8.08 8.11
C GLN A 267 11.25 -7.40 9.18
N ILE A 268 9.95 -7.72 9.26
CA ILE A 268 9.25 -7.47 10.51
C ILE A 268 9.39 -8.70 11.37
N PHE A 269 10.35 -8.65 12.24
CA PHE A 269 10.51 -9.62 13.30
C PHE A 269 9.98 -9.06 14.63
N GLY A 270 9.16 -8.03 14.59
CA GLY A 270 8.50 -7.51 15.77
C GLY A 270 7.51 -8.52 16.34
N ALA A 271 7.36 -8.49 17.65
CA ALA A 271 6.24 -9.16 18.29
C ALA A 271 4.92 -8.51 17.81
N TRP A 272 3.91 -9.32 17.52
CA TRP A 272 2.56 -8.85 17.20
C TRP A 272 1.74 -8.78 18.48
N LYS A 273 2.08 -7.83 19.35
CA LYS A 273 1.51 -7.74 20.71
C LYS A 273 -0.01 -7.56 20.69
N GLY A 274 -0.53 -6.79 19.75
CA GLY A 274 -1.97 -6.64 19.58
C GLY A 274 -2.72 -7.93 19.20
N LEU A 275 -1.99 -8.97 18.73
CA LEU A 275 -2.52 -10.31 18.48
C LEU A 275 -2.12 -11.32 19.56
N GLY A 276 -1.52 -10.87 20.68
CA GLY A 276 -1.04 -11.74 21.75
C GLY A 276 0.24 -12.54 21.38
N VAL A 277 0.96 -12.14 20.35
CA VAL A 277 2.20 -12.76 19.91
C VAL A 277 3.36 -11.93 20.44
N GLU A 278 4.00 -12.38 21.50
CA GLU A 278 5.08 -11.63 22.15
C GLU A 278 6.48 -11.96 21.62
N GLN A 279 6.62 -13.09 20.95
CA GLN A 279 7.91 -13.51 20.37
C GLN A 279 8.08 -12.99 18.95
N GLN A 280 9.33 -12.68 18.61
CA GLN A 280 9.68 -12.32 17.24
C GLN A 280 9.49 -13.52 16.32
N GLY A 281 8.88 -13.31 15.15
CA GLY A 281 8.62 -14.37 14.17
C GLY A 281 9.87 -14.92 13.49
N HIS A 282 11.07 -14.47 13.85
CA HIS A 282 12.35 -14.95 13.31
C HIS A 282 12.99 -16.06 14.13
N ASN A 283 12.56 -16.31 15.37
CA ASN A 283 13.12 -17.32 16.28
C ASN A 283 12.31 -18.61 16.24
#